data_b41e12817356ca5dfff21365cbde659b
#
_entry.id   b41e12817356ca5dfff21365cbde659b
#
_cell.length_a   1.000
_cell.length_b   1.000
_cell.length_c   1.000
_cell.angle_alpha   90.00
_cell.angle_beta   90.00
_cell.angle_gamma   90.00
#
_symmetry.space_group_name_H-M   'P 1'
#
loop_
_entity.id
_entity.type
_entity.pdbx_description
1 polymer ?
#
loop_
_entity_poly.entity_id
_entity_poly.type
_entity_poly.pdbx_seq_one_letter_code
_entity_poly.pdbx_strand_id
1 'polypeptide(L)'
;MKAYLKKWWLFILILAMPVKSMAQEYKIWQFPPEQLPKIDGNAADWEAVPDSFVISIDRMKEDEGRYTSAKKSTLDVRVKVAWCAGINRLYFLYEAYDNYWRFSENSLNTDIFEVVVDGNCSGGPFIDRFFPGKKTDVWQSWFNFHGCHAQNYHIFTPPHKEDWCMLWGPQVWLKEKPYADYAYKYHFKEGKPGKLTL
;
A
#
# COMPACT_ATOMS: atom_id res chain seq x y z
N MET A 1 -40.47 -0.67 45.06
CA MET A 1 -39.97 -1.48 43.94
C MET A 1 -40.07 -0.84 42.55
N LYS A 2 -40.24 0.50 42.44
CA LYS A 2 -40.36 1.21 41.15
C LYS A 2 -39.18 2.12 40.78
N ALA A 3 -38.16 2.22 41.61
CA ALA A 3 -37.05 3.17 41.40
C ALA A 3 -35.80 2.56 40.73
N TYR A 4 -35.69 1.23 40.62
CA TYR A 4 -34.49 0.57 40.06
C TYR A 4 -34.58 0.31 38.55
N LEU A 5 -35.75 0.31 37.95
CA LEU A 5 -35.91 0.06 36.49
C LEU A 5 -35.47 1.24 35.61
N LYS A 6 -35.49 2.49 36.12
CA LYS A 6 -35.08 3.66 35.33
C LYS A 6 -33.56 3.80 35.10
N LYS A 7 -32.72 3.19 35.95
CA LYS A 7 -31.26 3.29 35.83
C LYS A 7 -30.67 2.30 34.84
N TRP A 8 -31.34 1.22 34.54
CA TRP A 8 -30.84 0.18 33.61
C TRP A 8 -30.99 0.58 32.13
N TRP A 9 -31.97 1.41 31.80
CA TRP A 9 -32.16 1.89 30.42
C TRP A 9 -31.07 2.84 29.97
N LEU A 10 -30.48 3.61 30.88
CA LEU A 10 -29.35 4.50 30.55
C LEU A 10 -28.04 3.71 30.25
N PHE A 11 -27.86 2.56 30.88
CA PHE A 11 -26.68 1.70 30.62
C PHE A 11 -26.76 0.95 29.28
N ILE A 12 -27.95 0.57 28.85
CA ILE A 12 -28.16 -0.10 27.55
C ILE A 12 -27.99 0.85 26.41
N LEU A 13 -28.30 2.15 26.58
CA LEU A 13 -28.11 3.14 25.52
C LEU A 13 -26.63 3.48 25.22
N ILE A 14 -25.76 3.33 26.21
CA ILE A 14 -24.31 3.56 26.04
C ILE A 14 -23.62 2.42 25.30
N LEU A 15 -24.14 1.20 25.39
CA LEU A 15 -23.62 0.02 24.69
C LEU A 15 -24.01 -0.08 23.21
N ALA A 16 -24.95 0.74 22.76
CA ALA A 16 -25.43 0.75 21.37
C ALA A 16 -24.86 1.86 20.50
N MET A 17 -23.83 2.60 20.97
CA MET A 17 -23.12 3.51 20.07
C MET A 17 -22.32 2.69 19.06
N PRO A 18 -22.64 2.78 17.76
CA PRO A 18 -21.82 2.13 16.75
C PRO A 18 -20.41 2.72 16.87
N VAL A 19 -19.45 1.91 17.21
CA VAL A 19 -18.03 2.27 17.02
C VAL A 19 -17.89 2.48 15.52
N LYS A 20 -17.92 3.73 15.08
CA LYS A 20 -17.54 4.08 13.71
C LYS A 20 -16.09 3.70 13.55
N SER A 21 -15.84 2.54 12.97
CA SER A 21 -14.53 2.23 12.41
C SER A 21 -14.25 3.33 11.37
N MET A 22 -13.38 4.25 11.70
CA MET A 22 -12.91 5.26 10.76
C MET A 22 -11.98 4.54 9.78
N ALA A 23 -12.56 4.01 8.71
CA ALA A 23 -11.77 3.55 7.58
C ALA A 23 -10.99 4.76 7.03
N GLN A 24 -9.71 4.61 6.82
CA GLN A 24 -8.91 5.64 6.20
C GLN A 24 -9.22 5.65 4.70
N GLU A 25 -9.78 6.76 4.21
CA GLU A 25 -10.09 6.93 2.80
C GLU A 25 -8.93 7.60 2.08
N TYR A 26 -8.59 7.08 0.91
CA TYR A 26 -7.63 7.66 -0.01
C TYR A 26 -8.31 8.03 -1.32
N LYS A 27 -7.93 9.17 -1.88
CA LYS A 27 -8.40 9.59 -3.20
C LYS A 27 -7.53 8.94 -4.27
N ILE A 28 -8.17 8.41 -5.30
CA ILE A 28 -7.53 7.81 -6.46
C ILE A 28 -7.88 8.65 -7.68
N TRP A 29 -6.87 9.06 -8.46
CA TRP A 29 -7.04 9.85 -9.66
C TRP A 29 -7.52 9.00 -10.83
N GLN A 30 -8.35 9.56 -11.69
CA GLN A 30 -8.71 8.92 -12.96
C GLN A 30 -8.03 9.64 -14.10
N PHE A 31 -7.12 8.96 -14.80
CA PHE A 31 -6.58 9.48 -16.04
C PHE A 31 -7.53 9.28 -17.21
N PRO A 32 -7.70 10.27 -18.08
CA PRO A 32 -8.33 10.04 -19.38
C PRO A 32 -7.38 9.18 -20.28
N PRO A 33 -7.92 8.35 -21.19
CA PRO A 33 -7.12 7.42 -21.99
C PRO A 33 -6.02 8.09 -22.84
N GLU A 34 -6.23 9.34 -23.22
CA GLU A 34 -5.29 10.13 -24.02
C GLU A 34 -4.16 10.79 -23.20
N GLN A 35 -4.21 10.71 -21.87
CA GLN A 35 -3.25 11.33 -20.96
C GLN A 35 -2.65 10.34 -19.97
N LEU A 36 -2.45 9.11 -20.40
CA LEU A 36 -1.85 8.09 -19.54
C LEU A 36 -0.39 8.41 -19.21
N PRO A 37 0.05 8.20 -17.98
CA PRO A 37 1.44 8.39 -17.62
C PRO A 37 2.32 7.37 -18.33
N LYS A 38 3.51 7.79 -18.74
CA LYS A 38 4.55 6.90 -19.26
C LYS A 38 5.22 6.18 -18.09
N ILE A 39 5.57 4.94 -18.31
CA ILE A 39 6.34 4.16 -17.36
C ILE A 39 7.82 4.34 -17.67
N ASP A 40 8.40 5.45 -17.19
CA ASP A 40 9.78 5.85 -17.49
C ASP A 40 10.55 6.38 -16.27
N GLY A 41 9.96 6.24 -15.06
CA GLY A 41 10.54 6.75 -13.82
C GLY A 41 10.51 8.28 -13.71
N ASN A 42 9.70 8.96 -14.51
CA ASN A 42 9.56 10.41 -14.51
C ASN A 42 8.19 10.83 -13.96
N ALA A 43 8.18 11.68 -12.95
CA ALA A 43 6.96 12.16 -12.32
C ALA A 43 6.22 13.27 -13.11
N ALA A 44 6.77 13.77 -14.23
CA ALA A 44 6.20 14.91 -14.94
C ALA A 44 4.76 14.68 -15.42
N ASP A 45 4.44 13.48 -15.87
CA ASP A 45 3.08 13.13 -16.31
C ASP A 45 2.04 13.16 -15.16
N TRP A 46 2.52 13.19 -13.91
CA TRP A 46 1.69 13.25 -12.71
C TRP A 46 1.49 14.66 -12.14
N GLU A 47 2.05 15.69 -12.79
CA GLU A 47 1.88 17.09 -12.36
C GLU A 47 0.41 17.53 -12.40
N ALA A 48 -0.38 16.97 -13.31
CA ALA A 48 -1.83 17.21 -13.39
C ALA A 48 -2.61 16.64 -12.19
N VAL A 49 -2.03 15.70 -11.44
CA VAL A 49 -2.69 15.07 -10.27
C VAL A 49 -2.49 15.95 -9.05
N PRO A 50 -3.58 16.51 -8.46
CA PRO A 50 -3.48 17.43 -7.33
C PRO A 50 -2.81 16.82 -6.11
N ASP A 51 -2.16 17.66 -5.30
CA ASP A 51 -1.53 17.23 -4.04
C ASP A 51 -2.49 16.61 -3.02
N SER A 52 -3.79 16.92 -3.13
CA SER A 52 -4.82 16.30 -2.29
C SER A 52 -4.97 14.78 -2.52
N PHE A 53 -4.37 14.24 -3.58
CA PHE A 53 -4.32 12.81 -3.89
C PHE A 53 -3.02 12.14 -3.39
N VAL A 54 -2.08 12.91 -2.87
CA VAL A 54 -0.84 12.35 -2.32
C VAL A 54 -1.12 11.61 -1.01
N ILE A 55 -0.67 10.38 -0.96
CA ILE A 55 -0.56 9.58 0.25
C ILE A 55 0.86 9.79 0.77
N SER A 56 1.00 10.69 1.75
CA SER A 56 2.31 10.99 2.35
C SER A 56 2.60 10.06 3.52
N ILE A 57 3.86 10.00 3.92
CA ILE A 57 4.31 9.20 5.06
C ILE A 57 3.54 9.50 6.36
N ASP A 58 3.06 10.73 6.54
CA ASP A 58 2.25 11.10 7.71
C ASP A 58 0.89 10.39 7.77
N ARG A 59 0.44 9.84 6.64
CA ARG A 59 -0.81 9.08 6.51
C ARG A 59 -0.57 7.57 6.49
N MET A 60 0.67 7.15 6.50
CA MET A 60 1.05 5.73 6.53
C MET A 60 1.15 5.27 7.98
N LYS A 61 0.89 4.01 8.21
CA LYS A 61 1.07 3.37 9.51
C LYS A 61 2.24 2.40 9.42
N GLU A 62 3.04 2.40 10.45
CA GLU A 62 3.98 1.32 10.70
C GLU A 62 3.23 0.24 11.46
N ASP A 63 3.18 -0.98 10.95
CA ASP A 63 2.31 -2.06 11.44
C ASP A 63 3.02 -3.01 12.43
N GLU A 64 4.33 -3.04 12.43
CA GLU A 64 5.11 -3.87 13.34
C GLU A 64 5.39 -3.21 14.70
N GLY A 65 5.01 -1.94 14.88
CA GLY A 65 5.20 -1.20 16.13
C GLY A 65 6.66 -0.87 16.46
N ARG A 66 7.57 -0.97 15.48
CA ARG A 66 8.99 -0.68 15.67
C ARG A 66 9.27 0.83 15.75
N TYR A 67 8.45 1.62 15.05
CA TYR A 67 8.60 3.05 14.96
C TYR A 67 7.30 3.76 15.30
N THR A 68 7.36 4.77 16.14
CA THR A 68 6.19 5.59 16.48
C THR A 68 5.90 6.66 15.45
N SER A 69 6.92 7.12 14.74
CA SER A 69 6.82 8.08 13.63
C SER A 69 8.10 8.08 12.80
N ALA A 70 7.95 8.15 11.49
CA ALA A 70 9.09 8.40 10.61
C ALA A 70 9.45 9.90 10.65
N LYS A 71 10.75 10.21 10.71
CA LYS A 71 11.21 11.58 10.53
C LYS A 71 11.43 11.81 9.03
N LYS A 72 10.79 12.81 8.45
CA LYS A 72 10.95 13.14 7.02
C LYS A 72 12.39 13.45 6.60
N SER A 73 13.24 13.81 7.56
CA SER A 73 14.68 13.98 7.31
C SER A 73 15.43 12.65 7.11
N THR A 74 14.84 11.54 7.52
CA THR A 74 15.42 10.20 7.37
C THR A 74 14.67 9.36 6.36
N LEU A 75 13.35 9.46 6.32
CA LEU A 75 12.49 8.75 5.39
C LEU A 75 11.30 9.65 5.03
N ASP A 76 11.15 9.99 3.77
CA ASP A 76 9.97 10.69 3.26
C ASP A 76 9.42 9.94 2.04
N VAL A 77 8.15 9.56 2.12
CA VAL A 77 7.47 8.77 1.08
C VAL A 77 6.22 9.49 0.64
N ARG A 78 6.01 9.54 -0.65
CA ARG A 78 4.83 10.10 -1.31
C ARG A 78 4.35 9.13 -2.38
N VAL A 79 3.10 8.72 -2.30
CA VAL A 79 2.48 7.84 -3.29
C VAL A 79 1.27 8.54 -3.89
N LYS A 80 1.15 8.50 -5.21
CA LYS A 80 -0.09 8.80 -5.94
C LYS A 80 -0.59 7.52 -6.57
N VAL A 81 -1.89 7.27 -6.50
CA VAL A 81 -2.54 6.14 -7.15
C VAL A 81 -3.53 6.65 -8.16
N ALA A 82 -3.53 6.04 -9.32
CA ALA A 82 -4.45 6.38 -10.39
C ALA A 82 -4.97 5.14 -11.12
N TRP A 83 -6.00 5.33 -11.91
CA TRP A 83 -6.58 4.30 -12.78
C TRP A 83 -7.04 4.92 -14.08
N CYS A 84 -7.32 4.07 -15.07
CA CYS A 84 -7.95 4.51 -16.31
C CYS A 84 -9.12 3.59 -16.66
N ALA A 85 -10.28 4.19 -16.87
CA ALA A 85 -11.46 3.47 -17.33
C ALA A 85 -11.25 2.92 -18.75
N GLY A 86 -11.85 1.77 -19.02
CA GLY A 86 -11.81 1.14 -20.34
C GLY A 86 -10.62 0.23 -20.61
N ILE A 87 -9.48 0.45 -19.95
CA ILE A 87 -8.31 -0.43 -20.06
C ILE A 87 -8.00 -1.19 -18.77
N ASN A 88 -8.76 -0.94 -17.70
CA ASN A 88 -8.65 -1.65 -16.40
C ASN A 88 -7.22 -1.71 -15.85
N ARG A 89 -6.52 -0.56 -15.87
CA ARG A 89 -5.17 -0.44 -15.34
C ARG A 89 -5.11 0.46 -14.13
N LEU A 90 -4.28 0.06 -13.16
CA LEU A 90 -3.85 0.88 -12.03
C LEU A 90 -2.45 1.43 -12.34
N TYR A 91 -2.21 2.66 -11.90
CA TYR A 91 -0.95 3.36 -12.01
C TYR A 91 -0.53 3.83 -10.64
N PHE A 92 0.74 3.71 -10.35
CA PHE A 92 1.34 4.14 -9.10
C PHE A 92 2.52 5.05 -9.40
N LEU A 93 2.60 6.19 -8.75
CA LEU A 93 3.80 6.99 -8.64
C LEU A 93 4.30 6.86 -7.21
N TYR A 94 5.47 6.32 -7.04
CA TYR A 94 6.17 6.24 -5.76
C TYR A 94 7.40 7.13 -5.80
N GLU A 95 7.42 8.14 -4.93
CA GLU A 95 8.56 9.01 -4.72
C GLU A 95 9.04 8.84 -3.28
N ALA A 96 10.28 8.46 -3.10
CA ALA A 96 10.85 8.26 -1.79
C ALA A 96 12.20 8.94 -1.64
N TYR A 97 12.42 9.51 -0.47
CA TYR A 97 13.75 9.86 0.04
C TYR A 97 14.04 8.93 1.20
N ASP A 98 15.21 8.32 1.18
CA ASP A 98 15.76 7.61 2.32
C ASP A 98 17.19 8.12 2.58
N ASN A 99 17.57 8.17 3.85
CA ASN A 99 18.93 8.52 4.24
C ASN A 99 19.89 7.32 4.17
N TYR A 100 19.38 6.10 3.99
CA TYR A 100 20.15 4.88 3.90
C TYR A 100 19.46 3.83 3.05
N TRP A 101 19.70 3.83 1.74
CA TRP A 101 19.14 2.84 0.81
C TRP A 101 19.85 1.50 0.91
N ARG A 102 19.09 0.42 1.05
CA ARG A 102 19.60 -0.95 1.12
C ARG A 102 19.02 -1.80 -0.02
N PHE A 103 19.86 -2.06 -1.02
CA PHE A 103 19.48 -2.82 -2.22
C PHE A 103 20.60 -3.71 -2.77
N SER A 104 21.58 -4.06 -1.93
CA SER A 104 22.71 -4.92 -2.31
C SER A 104 22.31 -6.33 -2.74
N GLU A 105 21.10 -6.73 -2.41
CA GLU A 105 20.54 -8.03 -2.74
C GLU A 105 19.02 -7.91 -2.94
N ASN A 106 18.41 -8.80 -3.75
CA ASN A 106 16.97 -8.92 -3.85
C ASN A 106 16.45 -9.77 -2.68
N SER A 107 16.10 -9.11 -1.60
CA SER A 107 15.65 -9.72 -0.34
C SER A 107 14.46 -8.97 0.21
N LEU A 108 13.52 -9.65 0.84
CA LEU A 108 12.39 -9.02 1.54
C LEU A 108 12.81 -8.18 2.76
N ASN A 109 14.09 -8.22 3.12
CA ASN A 109 14.67 -7.39 4.18
C ASN A 109 15.41 -6.14 3.65
N THR A 110 15.24 -5.83 2.37
CA THR A 110 15.78 -4.62 1.71
C THR A 110 14.67 -3.61 1.41
N ASP A 111 14.99 -2.50 0.76
CA ASP A 111 13.98 -1.51 0.40
C ASP A 111 13.06 -2.02 -0.71
N ILE A 112 11.78 -2.01 -0.43
CA ILE A 112 10.75 -2.54 -1.33
C ILE A 112 9.56 -1.58 -1.34
N PHE A 113 9.01 -1.35 -2.53
CA PHE A 113 7.67 -0.83 -2.69
C PHE A 113 6.71 -2.00 -2.90
N GLU A 114 5.88 -2.27 -1.91
CA GLU A 114 4.94 -3.36 -1.95
C GLU A 114 3.54 -2.87 -2.33
N VAL A 115 2.94 -3.52 -3.32
CA VAL A 115 1.57 -3.25 -3.77
C VAL A 115 0.76 -4.54 -3.66
N VAL A 116 -0.31 -4.49 -2.88
CA VAL A 116 -1.23 -5.63 -2.71
C VAL A 116 -2.57 -5.28 -3.32
N VAL A 117 -3.03 -6.08 -4.27
CA VAL A 117 -4.27 -5.86 -5.00
C VAL A 117 -5.19 -7.07 -4.86
N ASP A 118 -6.35 -6.85 -4.24
CA ASP A 118 -7.47 -7.79 -4.25
C ASP A 118 -8.53 -7.25 -5.23
N GLY A 119 -8.45 -7.69 -6.48
CA GLY A 119 -9.24 -7.14 -7.58
C GLY A 119 -10.73 -7.46 -7.53
N ASN A 120 -11.14 -8.47 -6.77
CA ASN A 120 -12.54 -8.87 -6.61
C ASN A 120 -13.07 -8.73 -5.18
N CYS A 121 -12.25 -8.18 -4.29
CA CYS A 121 -12.57 -8.02 -2.86
C CYS A 121 -12.96 -9.33 -2.16
N SER A 122 -12.48 -10.47 -2.64
CA SER A 122 -12.81 -11.80 -2.10
C SER A 122 -12.23 -12.01 -0.70
N GLY A 123 -11.15 -11.32 -0.41
CA GLY A 123 -10.46 -11.38 0.87
C GLY A 123 -10.99 -10.43 1.94
N GLY A 124 -11.84 -9.49 1.57
CA GLY A 124 -12.33 -8.43 2.45
C GLY A 124 -11.25 -7.39 2.77
N PRO A 125 -11.56 -6.43 3.65
CA PRO A 125 -10.73 -5.23 3.78
C PRO A 125 -9.44 -5.40 4.56
N PHE A 126 -9.20 -6.51 5.26
CA PHE A 126 -7.95 -6.76 5.98
C PHE A 126 -7.81 -8.16 6.60
N ILE A 127 -6.59 -8.55 6.87
CA ILE A 127 -6.11 -9.85 7.33
C ILE A 127 -6.83 -10.41 8.56
N ASP A 128 -7.08 -9.60 9.57
CA ASP A 128 -7.71 -9.99 10.83
C ASP A 128 -9.20 -10.34 10.70
N ARG A 129 -9.82 -9.99 9.57
CA ARG A 129 -11.22 -10.27 9.26
C ARG A 129 -11.43 -11.54 8.46
N PHE A 130 -10.35 -12.14 7.97
CA PHE A 130 -10.41 -13.30 7.06
C PHE A 130 -11.02 -14.54 7.67
N PHE A 131 -10.86 -14.72 8.97
CA PHE A 131 -11.34 -15.88 9.68
C PHE A 131 -12.06 -15.44 10.96
N PRO A 132 -13.18 -14.74 10.86
CA PRO A 132 -13.92 -14.31 12.02
C PRO A 132 -14.29 -15.54 12.88
N GLY A 133 -13.91 -15.51 14.15
CA GLY A 133 -14.15 -16.59 15.10
C GLY A 133 -13.10 -17.72 15.10
N LYS A 134 -12.09 -17.70 14.22
CA LYS A 134 -10.95 -18.60 14.32
C LYS A 134 -9.76 -17.88 14.95
N LYS A 135 -9.16 -18.47 15.96
CA LYS A 135 -7.86 -18.08 16.50
C LYS A 135 -6.78 -18.52 15.51
N THR A 136 -6.66 -17.81 14.39
CA THR A 136 -5.60 -18.05 13.44
C THR A 136 -4.43 -17.13 13.78
N ASP A 137 -3.22 -17.64 13.71
CA ASP A 137 -2.02 -16.85 13.83
C ASP A 137 -2.06 -15.69 12.82
N VAL A 138 -1.63 -14.50 13.23
CA VAL A 138 -1.61 -13.30 12.40
C VAL A 138 -0.83 -13.53 11.11
N TRP A 139 0.33 -14.19 11.19
CA TRP A 139 1.14 -14.58 10.04
C TRP A 139 0.43 -15.53 9.09
N GLN A 140 -0.24 -16.54 9.62
CA GLN A 140 -1.00 -17.49 8.80
C GLN A 140 -2.17 -16.79 8.09
N SER A 141 -2.84 -15.86 8.75
CA SER A 141 -3.91 -15.06 8.16
C SER A 141 -3.37 -14.18 7.03
N TRP A 142 -2.22 -13.55 7.24
CA TRP A 142 -1.54 -12.71 6.27
C TRP A 142 -1.12 -13.51 5.02
N PHE A 143 -0.48 -14.66 5.20
CA PHE A 143 -0.13 -15.56 4.11
C PHE A 143 -1.33 -16.05 3.32
N ASN A 144 -2.42 -16.42 3.99
CA ASN A 144 -3.63 -16.86 3.33
C ASN A 144 -4.26 -15.75 2.48
N PHE A 145 -4.25 -14.52 2.97
CA PHE A 145 -4.72 -13.37 2.20
C PHE A 145 -3.90 -13.19 0.93
N HIS A 146 -2.61 -13.00 1.07
CA HIS A 146 -1.72 -12.73 -0.04
C HIS A 146 -1.62 -13.91 -1.00
N GLY A 147 -1.72 -15.12 -0.51
CA GLY A 147 -1.64 -16.34 -1.33
C GLY A 147 -2.91 -16.74 -2.05
N CYS A 148 -4.08 -16.35 -1.54
CA CYS A 148 -5.38 -16.85 -2.05
C CYS A 148 -6.29 -15.76 -2.63
N HIS A 149 -6.21 -14.54 -2.11
CA HIS A 149 -7.19 -13.50 -2.41
C HIS A 149 -6.60 -12.27 -3.09
N ALA A 150 -5.31 -12.04 -2.97
CA ALA A 150 -4.66 -10.86 -3.51
C ALA A 150 -3.45 -11.22 -4.37
N GLN A 151 -3.05 -10.27 -5.21
CA GLN A 151 -1.77 -10.26 -5.90
C GLN A 151 -0.85 -9.32 -5.15
N ASN A 152 0.31 -9.80 -4.77
CA ASN A 152 1.29 -9.04 -4.03
C ASN A 152 2.53 -8.82 -4.89
N TYR A 153 2.80 -7.56 -5.21
CA TYR A 153 3.91 -7.11 -6.02
C TYR A 153 5.00 -6.54 -5.10
N HIS A 154 6.11 -7.24 -4.95
CA HIS A 154 7.29 -6.73 -4.27
C HIS A 154 8.23 -6.12 -5.30
N ILE A 155 8.22 -4.81 -5.42
CA ILE A 155 9.03 -4.07 -6.37
C ILE A 155 10.27 -3.57 -5.63
N PHE A 156 11.43 -4.15 -5.92
CA PHE A 156 12.69 -3.80 -5.27
C PHE A 156 13.12 -2.40 -5.68
N THR A 157 13.47 -1.54 -4.72
CA THR A 157 13.60 -0.08 -4.90
C THR A 157 14.92 0.48 -4.36
N PRO A 158 15.95 0.64 -5.18
CA PRO A 158 16.08 0.18 -6.57
C PRO A 158 16.40 -1.31 -6.67
N PRO A 159 16.27 -1.92 -7.85
CA PRO A 159 16.57 -3.34 -8.02
C PRO A 159 18.09 -3.59 -7.93
N HIS A 160 18.47 -4.76 -7.40
CA HIS A 160 19.86 -5.20 -7.40
C HIS A 160 20.22 -5.81 -8.75
N LYS A 161 21.18 -5.22 -9.46
CA LYS A 161 21.75 -5.66 -10.75
C LYS A 161 20.81 -5.58 -11.96
N GLU A 162 19.57 -5.94 -11.84
CA GLU A 162 18.59 -5.95 -12.92
C GLU A 162 17.20 -5.61 -12.38
N ASP A 163 16.34 -5.12 -13.24
CA ASP A 163 14.95 -4.83 -12.88
C ASP A 163 14.25 -6.10 -12.42
N TRP A 164 13.73 -6.06 -11.21
CA TRP A 164 13.11 -7.22 -10.63
C TRP A 164 11.87 -6.88 -9.80
N CYS A 165 10.87 -7.72 -9.97
CA CYS A 165 9.64 -7.69 -9.19
C CYS A 165 9.26 -9.12 -8.83
N MET A 166 9.13 -9.38 -7.54
CA MET A 166 8.58 -10.64 -7.08
C MET A 166 7.07 -10.52 -6.97
N LEU A 167 6.35 -11.36 -7.69
CA LEU A 167 4.91 -11.46 -7.60
C LEU A 167 4.53 -12.71 -6.82
N TRP A 168 3.66 -12.51 -5.86
CA TRP A 168 3.06 -13.59 -5.10
C TRP A 168 1.54 -13.50 -5.17
N GLY A 169 0.88 -14.63 -5.27
CA GLY A 169 -0.58 -14.73 -5.35
C GLY A 169 -1.02 -15.82 -6.31
N PRO A 170 -2.33 -15.96 -6.53
CA PRO A 170 -2.88 -17.07 -7.33
C PRO A 170 -2.57 -16.99 -8.83
N GLN A 171 -2.06 -15.85 -9.33
CA GLN A 171 -1.85 -15.60 -10.75
C GLN A 171 -0.43 -15.06 -11.03
N VAL A 172 0.55 -15.91 -10.81
CA VAL A 172 1.97 -15.53 -10.91
C VAL A 172 2.43 -15.08 -12.31
N TRP A 173 1.71 -15.46 -13.37
CA TRP A 173 2.02 -15.03 -14.75
C TRP A 173 1.77 -13.55 -15.00
N LEU A 174 1.04 -12.86 -14.12
CA LEU A 174 0.77 -11.42 -14.24
C LEU A 174 1.99 -10.53 -14.05
N LYS A 175 3.13 -11.09 -13.57
CA LYS A 175 4.40 -10.35 -13.51
C LYS A 175 5.00 -10.06 -14.89
N GLU A 176 4.52 -10.73 -15.93
CA GLU A 176 5.01 -10.55 -17.28
C GLU A 176 4.25 -9.42 -17.99
N LYS A 177 4.97 -8.67 -18.85
CA LYS A 177 4.34 -7.69 -19.72
C LYS A 177 3.31 -8.38 -20.64
N PRO A 178 2.16 -7.79 -20.90
CA PRO A 178 1.78 -6.40 -20.62
C PRO A 178 1.03 -6.18 -19.28
N TYR A 179 1.06 -7.11 -18.36
CA TYR A 179 0.24 -7.06 -17.14
C TYR A 179 0.83 -6.19 -16.04
N ALA A 180 2.16 -6.13 -15.95
CA ALA A 180 2.88 -5.26 -15.03
C ALA A 180 4.09 -4.63 -15.75
N ASP A 181 4.33 -3.35 -15.50
CA ASP A 181 5.47 -2.61 -16.01
C ASP A 181 5.91 -1.60 -14.97
N TYR A 182 7.21 -1.34 -14.87
CA TYR A 182 7.78 -0.40 -13.93
C TYR A 182 9.09 0.17 -14.44
N ALA A 183 9.44 1.38 -14.01
CA ALA A 183 10.67 2.06 -14.34
C ALA A 183 11.15 2.92 -13.17
N TYR A 184 12.46 3.11 -13.08
CA TYR A 184 13.11 3.80 -11.97
C TYR A 184 13.93 4.99 -12.45
N LYS A 185 13.99 6.00 -11.58
CA LYS A 185 14.96 7.09 -11.68
C LYS A 185 15.55 7.37 -10.32
N TYR A 186 16.87 7.22 -10.20
CA TYR A 186 17.61 7.51 -8.98
C TYR A 186 19.09 7.78 -9.28
N HIS A 187 19.80 8.45 -8.34
CA HIS A 187 21.20 8.87 -8.52
C HIS A 187 22.02 8.70 -7.21
N PHE A 188 21.77 7.64 -6.47
CA PHE A 188 22.49 7.33 -5.24
C PHE A 188 23.14 5.94 -5.30
N LYS A 189 23.96 5.64 -4.30
CA LYS A 189 24.60 4.32 -4.13
C LYS A 189 24.05 3.64 -2.89
N GLU A 190 24.25 2.33 -2.82
CA GLU A 190 24.01 1.52 -1.62
C GLU A 190 24.57 2.20 -0.36
N GLY A 191 23.77 2.24 0.71
CA GLY A 191 24.12 2.85 1.98
C GLY A 191 24.25 4.38 1.96
N LYS A 192 23.74 5.06 0.94
CA LYS A 192 23.79 6.51 0.81
C LYS A 192 22.40 7.12 0.73
N PRO A 193 22.25 8.38 1.19
CA PRO A 193 20.98 9.10 1.05
C PRO A 193 20.68 9.43 -0.42
N GLY A 194 19.39 9.48 -0.74
CA GLY A 194 18.97 9.88 -2.06
C GLY A 194 17.47 9.82 -2.28
N LYS A 195 17.04 10.27 -3.45
CA LYS A 195 15.66 10.22 -3.90
C LYS A 195 15.49 9.20 -5.02
N LEU A 196 14.41 8.44 -4.95
CA LEU A 196 13.97 7.50 -5.97
C LEU A 196 12.58 7.89 -6.46
N THR A 197 12.35 7.76 -7.76
CA THR A 197 11.04 7.80 -8.41
C THR A 197 10.81 6.46 -9.12
N LEU A 198 9.66 5.84 -8.88
CA LEU A 198 9.17 4.60 -9.50
C LEU A 198 7.77 4.83 -10.04
#